data_0019c779fbc09dfaaf81a1c7394c4dd7
#
_entry.id   0019c779fbc09dfaaf81a1c7394c4dd7
#
_cell.length_a   1.000
_cell.length_b   1.000
_cell.length_c   1.000
_cell.angle_alpha   90.00
_cell.angle_beta   90.00
_cell.angle_gamma   90.00
#
_symmetry.space_group_name_H-M   'P 1'
#
loop_
_entity.id
_entity.type
_entity.pdbx_description
1 polymer ?
#
loop_
_entity_poly.entity_id
_entity_poly.type
_entity_poly.pdbx_seq_one_letter_code
_entity_poly.pdbx_strand_id
1 'polypeptide(L)'
;MHFQWYPGHMTKARRMMQENIKLIDIVVELVDARVPLSSKNPDIDELARNKYRLIVLNKADMADAKTTTAWQSYFEAKGFFVAKVNSQKGAGMKEVKSLIEKVCQEKKARDKKRGILNRPLRAMVVGIPNVGKSTFINSFAGKACAKTGNKPGVTKGKQWIKINKNVELLDTPGILWPKFEDQAVGLRLALIGSIKEEILNATEMAIAFIDFLKKTYKGVLEERYAVDEGKENLEILEEIARVRGCLMKGNQMDIDKAGRLLLEDFRSLRLGKLSLEVPDEQ
;
A
#
# COMPACT_ATOMS: atom_id res chain seq x y z
N MET A 1 -6.52 -20.23 5.07
CA MET A 1 -6.94 -18.98 5.76
C MET A 1 -8.10 -18.36 5.03
N HIS A 2 -9.13 -17.84 5.75
CA HIS A 2 -10.20 -17.03 5.14
C HIS A 2 -10.07 -15.59 5.61
N PHE A 3 -9.73 -14.69 4.68
CA PHE A 3 -9.60 -13.26 4.97
C PHE A 3 -10.94 -12.57 4.73
N GLN A 4 -11.69 -12.30 5.79
CA GLN A 4 -12.90 -11.48 5.77
C GLN A 4 -12.81 -10.47 6.90
N TRP A 5 -12.55 -9.21 6.56
CA TRP A 5 -12.48 -8.16 7.56
C TRP A 5 -12.95 -6.83 6.97
N TYR A 6 -14.16 -6.44 7.33
CA TYR A 6 -14.77 -5.19 6.88
C TYR A 6 -15.44 -4.46 8.05
N PRO A 7 -14.70 -3.66 8.83
CA PRO A 7 -15.28 -2.89 9.93
C PRO A 7 -16.27 -1.84 9.45
N GLY A 8 -17.30 -1.55 10.26
CA GLY A 8 -18.36 -0.58 9.92
C GLY A 8 -17.88 0.83 9.59
N HIS A 9 -16.68 1.22 10.05
CA HIS A 9 -16.09 2.51 9.66
C HIS A 9 -15.66 2.56 8.18
N MET A 10 -15.43 1.44 7.53
CA MET A 10 -15.10 1.38 6.09
C MET A 10 -16.34 1.65 5.22
N THR A 11 -17.51 1.19 5.63
CA THR A 11 -18.78 1.54 4.98
C THR A 11 -19.01 3.06 5.02
N LYS A 12 -18.76 3.69 6.16
CA LYS A 12 -18.85 5.16 6.30
C LYS A 12 -17.85 5.89 5.39
N ALA A 13 -16.63 5.39 5.31
CA ALA A 13 -15.60 5.96 4.45
C ALA A 13 -15.95 5.83 2.95
N ARG A 14 -16.46 4.68 2.51
CA ARG A 14 -16.95 4.47 1.14
C ARG A 14 -18.08 5.45 0.79
N ARG A 15 -19.08 5.56 1.66
CA ARG A 15 -20.18 6.53 1.48
C ARG A 15 -19.67 7.96 1.38
N MET A 16 -18.74 8.36 2.26
CA MET A 16 -18.14 9.68 2.24
C MET A 16 -17.40 9.95 0.91
N MET A 17 -16.70 8.96 0.36
CA MET A 17 -16.06 9.09 -0.96
C MET A 17 -17.11 9.26 -2.06
N GLN A 18 -18.19 8.48 -2.06
CA GLN A 18 -19.31 8.59 -3.01
C GLN A 18 -19.95 9.97 -2.98
N GLU A 19 -20.16 10.55 -1.80
CA GLU A 19 -20.73 11.89 -1.63
C GLU A 19 -19.80 12.99 -2.16
N ASN A 20 -18.50 12.82 -2.04
CA ASN A 20 -17.52 13.86 -2.38
C ASN A 20 -16.92 13.73 -3.78
N ILE A 21 -17.03 12.57 -4.44
CA ILE A 21 -16.38 12.32 -5.74
C ILE A 21 -16.82 13.31 -6.83
N LYS A 22 -18.03 13.83 -6.75
CA LYS A 22 -18.56 14.85 -7.69
C LYS A 22 -17.75 16.14 -7.66
N LEU A 23 -17.15 16.48 -6.52
CA LEU A 23 -16.34 17.69 -6.31
C LEU A 23 -14.88 17.50 -6.72
N ILE A 24 -14.47 16.26 -7.01
CA ILE A 24 -13.08 15.87 -7.26
C ILE A 24 -12.75 15.95 -8.74
N ASP A 25 -11.56 16.43 -9.06
CA ASP A 25 -11.03 16.50 -10.41
C ASP A 25 -10.06 15.33 -10.68
N ILE A 26 -9.24 14.96 -9.69
CA ILE A 26 -8.26 13.86 -9.77
C ILE A 26 -8.32 12.97 -8.53
N VAL A 27 -8.25 11.67 -8.73
CA VAL A 27 -8.06 10.68 -7.65
C VAL A 27 -6.62 10.24 -7.63
N VAL A 28 -5.96 10.45 -6.49
CA VAL A 28 -4.60 10.00 -6.19
C VAL A 28 -4.71 8.73 -5.37
N GLU A 29 -4.49 7.60 -6.00
CA GLU A 29 -4.58 6.28 -5.38
C GLU A 29 -3.19 5.79 -4.98
N LEU A 30 -2.96 5.67 -3.66
CA LEU A 30 -1.74 5.08 -3.14
C LEU A 30 -1.88 3.56 -3.09
N VAL A 31 -0.90 2.89 -3.68
CA VAL A 31 -0.72 1.44 -3.61
C VAL A 31 0.67 1.14 -3.01
N ASP A 32 0.81 0.00 -2.34
CA ASP A 32 2.11 -0.44 -1.82
C ASP A 32 2.92 -1.05 -2.98
N ALA A 33 4.10 -0.52 -3.24
CA ALA A 33 4.94 -0.95 -4.37
C ALA A 33 5.36 -2.42 -4.32
N ARG A 34 5.25 -3.09 -3.17
CA ARG A 34 5.51 -4.53 -3.00
C ARG A 34 4.35 -5.40 -3.50
N VAL A 35 3.13 -4.85 -3.54
CA VAL A 35 1.87 -5.52 -3.91
C VAL A 35 0.92 -4.54 -4.62
N PRO A 36 1.31 -3.97 -5.79
CA PRO A 36 0.56 -2.86 -6.39
C PRO A 36 -0.86 -3.21 -6.77
N LEU A 37 -1.09 -4.39 -7.36
CA LEU A 37 -2.43 -4.81 -7.77
C LEU A 37 -3.28 -5.24 -6.57
N SER A 38 -2.70 -6.04 -5.65
CA SER A 38 -3.39 -6.48 -4.43
C SER A 38 -3.74 -5.32 -3.49
N SER A 39 -2.98 -4.22 -3.52
CA SER A 39 -3.27 -3.02 -2.70
C SER A 39 -4.14 -1.97 -3.41
N LYS A 40 -4.49 -2.19 -4.67
CA LYS A 40 -5.42 -1.36 -5.44
C LYS A 40 -6.85 -1.74 -5.11
N ASN A 41 -7.66 -0.77 -4.69
CA ASN A 41 -9.04 -1.04 -4.32
C ASN A 41 -9.96 -1.00 -5.55
N PRO A 42 -10.62 -2.11 -5.94
CA PRO A 42 -11.48 -2.17 -7.13
C PRO A 42 -12.68 -1.21 -7.07
N ASP A 43 -13.21 -0.91 -5.89
CA ASP A 43 -14.31 0.06 -5.71
C ASP A 43 -13.93 1.46 -6.23
N ILE A 44 -12.63 1.80 -6.22
CA ILE A 44 -12.15 3.11 -6.70
C ILE A 44 -12.18 3.20 -8.22
N ASP A 45 -12.04 2.09 -8.93
CA ASP A 45 -12.11 2.07 -10.40
C ASP A 45 -13.51 2.49 -10.89
N GLU A 46 -14.55 1.96 -10.26
CA GLU A 46 -15.93 2.34 -10.55
C GLU A 46 -16.21 3.79 -10.14
N LEU A 47 -15.85 4.15 -8.91
CA LEU A 47 -16.14 5.46 -8.31
C LEU A 47 -15.48 6.61 -9.09
N ALA A 48 -14.26 6.40 -9.58
CA ALA A 48 -13.42 7.42 -10.23
C ALA A 48 -13.36 7.31 -11.76
N ARG A 49 -14.30 6.58 -12.40
CA ARG A 49 -14.30 6.27 -13.84
C ARG A 49 -14.11 7.48 -14.76
N ASN A 50 -14.67 8.63 -14.38
CA ASN A 50 -14.64 9.86 -15.17
C ASN A 50 -13.72 10.94 -14.57
N LYS A 51 -12.71 10.54 -13.80
CA LYS A 51 -11.75 11.43 -13.16
C LYS A 51 -10.35 11.18 -13.69
N TYR A 52 -9.49 12.19 -13.61
CA TYR A 52 -8.07 11.94 -13.74
C TYR A 52 -7.61 10.97 -12.64
N ARG A 53 -6.72 10.05 -12.98
CA ARG A 53 -6.23 9.01 -12.08
C ARG A 53 -4.71 9.04 -12.00
N LEU A 54 -4.19 9.19 -10.79
CA LEU A 54 -2.77 9.08 -10.48
C LEU A 54 -2.57 7.90 -9.53
N ILE A 55 -1.85 6.88 -9.98
CA ILE A 55 -1.37 5.78 -9.13
C ILE A 55 -0.02 6.18 -8.54
N VAL A 56 0.07 6.12 -7.23
CA VAL A 56 1.32 6.36 -6.50
C VAL A 56 1.82 5.02 -5.96
N LEU A 57 2.88 4.49 -6.57
CA LEU A 57 3.60 3.31 -6.08
C LEU A 57 4.43 3.74 -4.86
N ASN A 58 3.80 3.73 -3.69
CA ASN A 58 4.43 4.16 -2.45
C ASN A 58 5.29 3.06 -1.84
N LYS A 59 6.24 3.43 -0.98
CA LYS A 59 7.26 2.53 -0.42
C LYS A 59 8.10 1.84 -1.51
N ALA A 60 8.34 2.54 -2.62
CA ALA A 60 9.13 2.02 -3.74
C ALA A 60 10.58 1.66 -3.36
N ASP A 61 11.08 2.21 -2.26
CA ASP A 61 12.37 1.85 -1.66
C ASP A 61 12.38 0.48 -0.98
N MET A 62 11.21 -0.10 -0.73
CA MET A 62 11.03 -1.40 -0.08
C MET A 62 10.75 -2.54 -1.07
N ALA A 63 10.46 -2.23 -2.31
CA ALA A 63 10.14 -3.19 -3.36
C ALA A 63 11.33 -3.44 -4.30
N ASP A 64 11.29 -4.54 -5.04
CA ASP A 64 12.23 -4.80 -6.12
C ASP A 64 12.12 -3.71 -7.20
N ALA A 65 13.26 -3.17 -7.62
CA ALA A 65 13.29 -2.03 -8.53
C ALA A 65 12.83 -2.36 -9.96
N LYS A 66 13.17 -3.57 -10.46
CA LYS A 66 12.78 -4.04 -11.79
C LYS A 66 11.27 -4.28 -11.82
N THR A 67 10.75 -4.98 -10.82
CA THR A 67 9.32 -5.25 -10.66
C THR A 67 8.53 -3.96 -10.51
N THR A 68 9.03 -2.99 -9.71
CA THR A 68 8.37 -1.68 -9.57
C THR A 68 8.31 -0.91 -10.90
N THR A 69 9.35 -1.02 -11.74
CA THR A 69 9.35 -0.40 -13.06
C THR A 69 8.39 -1.08 -14.02
N ALA A 70 8.29 -2.41 -13.98
CA ALA A 70 7.30 -3.16 -14.75
C ALA A 70 5.86 -2.77 -14.36
N TRP A 71 5.58 -2.61 -13.07
CA TRP A 71 4.28 -2.12 -12.59
C TRP A 71 3.97 -0.70 -13.02
N GLN A 72 4.96 0.19 -13.07
CA GLN A 72 4.78 1.54 -13.62
C GLN A 72 4.31 1.45 -15.08
N SER A 73 5.03 0.72 -15.92
CA SER A 73 4.66 0.53 -17.34
C SER A 73 3.28 -0.09 -17.51
N TYR A 74 2.95 -1.08 -16.67
CA TYR A 74 1.62 -1.73 -16.70
C TYR A 74 0.48 -0.74 -16.42
N PHE A 75 0.60 0.12 -15.42
CA PHE A 75 -0.46 1.10 -15.15
C PHE A 75 -0.47 2.25 -16.15
N GLU A 76 0.68 2.68 -16.68
CA GLU A 76 0.75 3.70 -17.73
C GLU A 76 0.08 3.20 -19.01
N ALA A 77 0.28 1.94 -19.41
CA ALA A 77 -0.40 1.31 -20.54
C ALA A 77 -1.93 1.28 -20.38
N LYS A 78 -2.43 1.26 -19.13
CA LYS A 78 -3.86 1.36 -18.81
C LYS A 78 -4.38 2.80 -18.72
N GLY A 79 -3.55 3.80 -19.08
CA GLY A 79 -3.92 5.22 -19.13
C GLY A 79 -3.89 5.95 -17.78
N PHE A 80 -3.25 5.38 -16.75
CA PHE A 80 -3.03 6.07 -15.49
C PHE A 80 -1.79 6.97 -15.57
N PHE A 81 -1.79 8.08 -14.85
CA PHE A 81 -0.55 8.71 -14.44
C PHE A 81 0.07 7.87 -13.33
N VAL A 82 1.40 7.70 -13.35
CA VAL A 82 2.09 6.87 -12.34
C VAL A 82 3.29 7.58 -11.79
N ALA A 83 3.52 7.47 -10.49
CA ALA A 83 4.75 7.95 -9.84
C ALA A 83 5.26 6.94 -8.81
N LYS A 84 6.56 6.72 -8.77
CA LYS A 84 7.26 5.92 -7.75
C LYS A 84 7.67 6.83 -6.60
N VAL A 85 7.30 6.47 -5.35
CA VAL A 85 7.45 7.36 -4.21
C VAL A 85 7.97 6.62 -2.99
N ASN A 86 8.88 7.27 -2.27
CA ASN A 86 9.12 7.03 -0.85
C ASN A 86 8.57 8.23 -0.07
N SER A 87 7.36 8.09 0.45
CA SER A 87 6.69 9.17 1.18
C SER A 87 7.41 9.58 2.46
N GLN A 88 8.15 8.66 3.10
CA GLN A 88 8.87 8.93 4.33
C GLN A 88 10.12 9.82 4.08
N LYS A 89 10.84 9.57 2.99
CA LYS A 89 12.04 10.32 2.61
C LYS A 89 11.76 11.45 1.61
N GLY A 90 10.53 11.57 1.11
CA GLY A 90 10.14 12.56 0.12
C GLY A 90 10.63 12.30 -1.30
N ALA A 91 11.25 11.15 -1.57
CA ALA A 91 11.68 10.80 -2.92
C ALA A 91 10.46 10.58 -3.83
N GLY A 92 10.53 11.05 -5.10
CA GLY A 92 9.42 10.99 -6.06
C GLY A 92 8.38 12.11 -5.93
N MET A 93 8.41 12.93 -4.86
CA MET A 93 7.42 14.01 -4.68
C MET A 93 7.49 15.10 -5.75
N LYS A 94 8.65 15.33 -6.36
CA LYS A 94 8.79 16.28 -7.50
C LYS A 94 8.02 15.76 -8.72
N GLU A 95 8.09 14.48 -9.00
CA GLU A 95 7.35 13.82 -10.09
C GLU A 95 5.84 13.91 -9.87
N VAL A 96 5.37 13.59 -8.67
CA VAL A 96 3.95 13.74 -8.29
C VAL A 96 3.48 15.18 -8.50
N LYS A 97 4.27 16.19 -8.06
CA LYS A 97 3.94 17.61 -8.26
C LYS A 97 3.84 17.96 -9.74
N SER A 98 4.80 17.52 -10.56
CA SER A 98 4.79 17.75 -12.01
C SER A 98 3.55 17.14 -12.69
N LEU A 99 3.17 15.90 -12.33
CA LEU A 99 1.98 15.23 -12.87
C LEU A 99 0.69 15.97 -12.47
N ILE A 100 0.58 16.40 -11.20
CA ILE A 100 -0.57 17.19 -10.74
C ILE A 100 -0.63 18.55 -11.43
N GLU A 101 0.51 19.20 -11.66
CA GLU A 101 0.57 20.48 -12.41
C GLU A 101 0.11 20.32 -13.86
N LYS A 102 0.49 19.22 -14.53
CA LYS A 102 0.00 18.88 -15.88
C LYS A 102 -1.53 18.78 -15.89
N VAL A 103 -2.11 18.01 -14.96
CA VAL A 103 -3.57 17.88 -14.83
C VAL A 103 -4.21 19.25 -14.49
N CYS A 104 -3.57 20.08 -13.66
CA CYS A 104 -4.05 21.43 -13.37
C CYS A 104 -4.12 22.30 -14.62
N GLN A 105 -3.12 22.24 -15.51
CA GLN A 105 -3.10 23.02 -16.75
C GLN A 105 -4.22 22.56 -17.69
N GLU A 106 -4.38 21.27 -17.91
CA GLU A 106 -5.47 20.69 -18.71
C GLU A 106 -6.85 21.10 -18.18
N LYS A 107 -7.04 21.02 -16.85
CA LYS A 107 -8.27 21.45 -16.19
C LYS A 107 -8.52 22.94 -16.39
N LYS A 108 -7.53 23.81 -16.16
CA LYS A 108 -7.68 25.26 -16.35
C LYS A 108 -8.07 25.61 -17.77
N ALA A 109 -7.47 24.97 -18.76
CA ALA A 109 -7.82 25.16 -20.17
C ALA A 109 -9.30 24.78 -20.46
N ARG A 110 -9.76 23.67 -19.87
CA ARG A 110 -11.15 23.21 -19.99
C ARG A 110 -12.13 24.13 -19.26
N ASP A 111 -11.80 24.54 -18.03
CA ASP A 111 -12.64 25.40 -17.20
C ASP A 111 -12.77 26.81 -17.86
N LYS A 112 -11.68 27.36 -18.42
CA LYS A 112 -11.70 28.63 -19.18
C LYS A 112 -12.67 28.59 -20.35
N LYS A 113 -12.73 27.48 -21.11
CA LYS A 113 -13.69 27.27 -22.20
C LYS A 113 -15.15 27.27 -21.69
N ARG A 114 -15.38 26.97 -20.42
CA ARG A 114 -16.71 26.96 -19.75
C ARG A 114 -17.01 28.23 -18.96
N GLY A 115 -16.17 29.27 -19.03
CA GLY A 115 -16.32 30.51 -18.27
C GLY A 115 -16.03 30.39 -16.78
N ILE A 116 -15.45 29.29 -16.31
CA ILE A 116 -15.09 29.08 -14.89
C ILE A 116 -13.69 29.60 -14.65
N LEU A 117 -13.56 30.61 -13.79
CA LEU A 117 -12.27 31.22 -13.47
C LEU A 117 -11.81 30.83 -12.04
N ASN A 118 -10.50 30.57 -11.91
CA ASN A 118 -9.81 30.44 -10.61
C ASN A 118 -10.27 29.35 -9.63
N ARG A 119 -10.91 28.27 -10.12
CA ARG A 119 -11.21 27.13 -9.26
C ARG A 119 -9.95 26.27 -9.03
N PRO A 120 -9.53 26.00 -7.78
CA PRO A 120 -8.42 25.08 -7.50
C PRO A 120 -8.74 23.66 -7.98
N LEU A 121 -7.71 22.90 -8.34
CA LEU A 121 -7.83 21.48 -8.57
C LEU A 121 -8.08 20.76 -7.24
N ARG A 122 -9.09 19.93 -7.22
CA ARG A 122 -9.45 19.12 -6.06
C ARG A 122 -9.04 17.67 -6.27
N ALA A 123 -8.08 17.22 -5.45
CA ALA A 123 -7.60 15.85 -5.46
C ALA A 123 -8.13 15.09 -4.25
N MET A 124 -8.61 13.86 -4.46
CA MET A 124 -8.96 12.94 -3.39
C MET A 124 -7.84 11.93 -3.25
N VAL A 125 -7.28 11.80 -2.04
CA VAL A 125 -6.24 10.81 -1.73
C VAL A 125 -6.90 9.57 -1.14
N VAL A 126 -6.74 8.45 -1.82
CA VAL A 126 -7.35 7.16 -1.45
C VAL A 126 -6.29 6.08 -1.33
N GLY A 127 -6.65 4.95 -0.75
CA GLY A 127 -5.81 3.74 -0.64
C GLY A 127 -6.15 2.94 0.60
N ILE A 128 -5.61 1.74 0.67
CA ILE A 128 -5.82 0.81 1.78
C ILE A 128 -5.22 1.32 3.10
N PRO A 129 -5.59 0.71 4.25
CA PRO A 129 -4.92 1.00 5.52
C PRO A 129 -3.41 0.75 5.43
N ASN A 130 -2.62 1.54 6.16
CA ASN A 130 -1.16 1.43 6.28
C ASN A 130 -0.34 1.55 4.98
N VAL A 131 -0.97 1.94 3.86
CA VAL A 131 -0.25 2.22 2.59
C VAL A 131 0.60 3.49 2.65
N GLY A 132 0.41 4.34 3.67
CA GLY A 132 1.19 5.56 3.90
C GLY A 132 0.51 6.85 3.42
N LYS A 133 -0.83 6.91 3.31
CA LYS A 133 -1.57 8.10 2.86
C LYS A 133 -1.22 9.37 3.62
N SER A 134 -1.31 9.34 4.95
CA SER A 134 -1.03 10.53 5.78
C SER A 134 0.43 10.98 5.68
N THR A 135 1.37 10.02 5.57
CA THR A 135 2.79 10.30 5.34
C THR A 135 2.99 10.96 3.97
N PHE A 136 2.34 10.44 2.93
CA PHE A 136 2.35 11.01 1.59
C PHE A 136 1.82 12.45 1.59
N ILE A 137 0.65 12.68 2.21
CA ILE A 137 0.03 14.02 2.28
C ILE A 137 0.95 15.01 2.98
N ASN A 138 1.56 14.64 4.11
CA ASN A 138 2.50 15.49 4.83
C ASN A 138 3.74 15.79 4.00
N SER A 139 4.32 14.80 3.35
CA SER A 139 5.48 14.96 2.47
C SER A 139 5.16 15.82 1.25
N PHE A 140 3.99 15.61 0.63
CA PHE A 140 3.52 16.41 -0.50
C PHE A 140 3.25 17.87 -0.12
N ALA A 141 2.65 18.12 1.04
CA ALA A 141 2.37 19.43 1.57
C ALA A 141 3.62 20.15 2.11
N GLY A 142 4.71 19.42 2.38
CA GLY A 142 5.91 19.94 3.03
C GLY A 142 5.73 20.38 4.48
N LYS A 143 4.66 19.93 5.13
CA LYS A 143 4.33 20.21 6.54
C LYS A 143 3.43 19.13 7.14
N ALA A 144 3.43 19.00 8.46
CA ALA A 144 2.53 18.09 9.18
C ALA A 144 1.09 18.62 9.17
N CYS A 145 0.24 18.10 8.30
CA CYS A 145 -1.16 18.50 8.17
C CYS A 145 -2.14 17.32 8.30
N ALA A 146 -1.64 16.08 8.22
CA ALA A 146 -2.42 14.87 8.44
C ALA A 146 -1.82 14.04 9.60
N LYS A 147 -2.67 13.41 10.42
CA LYS A 147 -2.22 12.52 11.49
C LYS A 147 -1.63 11.24 10.92
N THR A 148 -0.44 10.87 11.36
CA THR A 148 0.24 9.64 10.95
C THR A 148 0.19 8.59 12.06
N GLY A 149 0.24 7.30 11.68
CA GLY A 149 0.34 6.17 12.60
C GLY A 149 0.34 4.85 11.85
N ASN A 150 0.95 3.83 12.45
CA ASN A 150 1.10 2.50 11.84
C ASN A 150 -0.10 1.56 12.14
N LYS A 151 -1.19 2.10 12.68
CA LYS A 151 -2.41 1.32 12.98
C LYS A 151 -3.53 1.66 12.00
N PRO A 152 -4.33 0.70 11.54
CA PRO A 152 -5.53 0.96 10.75
C PRO A 152 -6.53 1.88 11.49
N GLY A 153 -7.12 2.86 10.78
CA GLY A 153 -8.13 3.76 11.34
C GLY A 153 -7.59 5.02 12.03
N VAL A 154 -6.35 5.42 11.77
CA VAL A 154 -5.78 6.69 12.28
C VAL A 154 -6.54 7.91 11.77
N THR A 155 -6.92 7.93 10.48
CA THR A 155 -7.78 8.96 9.90
C THR A 155 -9.24 8.57 10.11
N LYS A 156 -9.94 9.32 10.97
CA LYS A 156 -11.34 9.01 11.36
C LYS A 156 -12.41 9.71 10.52
N GLY A 157 -12.06 10.73 9.73
CA GLY A 157 -13.00 11.52 8.94
C GLY A 157 -12.34 12.20 7.76
N LYS A 158 -13.16 12.93 6.97
CA LYS A 158 -12.65 13.72 5.84
C LYS A 158 -11.99 15.01 6.32
N GLN A 159 -10.88 15.37 5.68
CA GLN A 159 -10.20 16.63 5.92
C GLN A 159 -9.76 17.26 4.59
N TRP A 160 -10.21 18.49 4.33
CA TRP A 160 -9.70 19.29 3.23
C TRP A 160 -8.39 19.97 3.64
N ILE A 161 -7.35 19.78 2.84
CA ILE A 161 -6.01 20.29 3.07
C ILE A 161 -5.64 21.18 1.88
N LYS A 162 -5.51 22.48 2.13
CA LYS A 162 -5.05 23.44 1.12
C LYS A 162 -3.53 23.33 0.99
N ILE A 163 -3.06 22.84 -0.14
CA ILE A 163 -1.64 22.71 -0.45
C ILE A 163 -1.08 24.07 -0.91
N ASN A 164 -1.75 24.68 -1.87
CA ASN A 164 -1.45 26.02 -2.39
C ASN A 164 -2.72 26.63 -3.02
N LYS A 165 -2.59 27.79 -3.70
CA LYS A 165 -3.72 28.46 -4.37
C LYS A 165 -4.37 27.65 -5.50
N ASN A 166 -3.66 26.64 -6.03
CA ASN A 166 -4.10 25.86 -7.19
C ASN A 166 -4.56 24.44 -6.85
N VAL A 167 -4.24 23.91 -5.64
CA VAL A 167 -4.48 22.49 -5.27
C VAL A 167 -5.01 22.37 -3.86
N GLU A 168 -6.13 21.67 -3.74
CA GLU A 168 -6.73 21.22 -2.48
C GLU A 168 -6.78 19.70 -2.46
N LEU A 169 -6.35 19.07 -1.36
CA LEU A 169 -6.44 17.63 -1.15
C LEU A 169 -7.58 17.30 -0.19
N LEU A 170 -8.33 16.25 -0.50
CA LEU A 170 -9.23 15.60 0.44
C LEU A 170 -8.55 14.33 0.96
N ASP A 171 -8.16 14.35 2.24
CA ASP A 171 -7.71 13.14 2.94
C ASP A 171 -8.90 12.26 3.30
N THR A 172 -8.75 10.95 3.05
CA THR A 172 -9.79 9.97 3.31
C THR A 172 -9.26 8.84 4.21
N PRO A 173 -10.12 8.24 5.06
CA PRO A 173 -9.76 7.02 5.76
C PRO A 173 -9.34 5.91 4.80
N GLY A 174 -8.41 5.05 5.25
CA GLY A 174 -8.05 3.86 4.48
C GLY A 174 -9.19 2.87 4.43
N ILE A 175 -9.51 2.36 3.26
CA ILE A 175 -10.54 1.35 3.08
C ILE A 175 -10.02 0.13 2.33
N LEU A 176 -10.48 -1.04 2.77
CA LEU A 176 -10.46 -2.29 2.03
C LEU A 176 -11.88 -2.56 1.51
N TRP A 177 -12.01 -3.48 0.59
CA TRP A 177 -13.33 -3.95 0.12
C TRP A 177 -13.80 -5.17 0.93
N PRO A 178 -15.13 -5.47 0.95
CA PRO A 178 -15.71 -6.39 1.92
C PRO A 178 -15.26 -7.84 1.81
N LYS A 179 -14.93 -8.31 0.60
CA LYS A 179 -14.58 -9.69 0.33
C LYS A 179 -13.42 -9.77 -0.67
N PHE A 180 -12.39 -10.53 -0.32
CA PHE A 180 -11.34 -10.88 -1.25
C PHE A 180 -11.76 -12.14 -2.01
N GLU A 181 -12.01 -12.02 -3.31
CA GLU A 181 -12.35 -13.16 -4.18
C GLU A 181 -11.16 -14.11 -4.27
N ASP A 182 -9.97 -13.56 -4.43
CA ASP A 182 -8.70 -14.29 -4.34
C ASP A 182 -8.10 -14.19 -2.93
N GLN A 183 -7.94 -15.33 -2.25
CA GLN A 183 -7.35 -15.42 -0.93
C GLN A 183 -5.84 -15.05 -0.93
N ALA A 184 -5.16 -15.16 -2.08
CA ALA A 184 -3.78 -14.69 -2.23
C ALA A 184 -3.66 -13.17 -2.06
N VAL A 185 -4.66 -12.40 -2.49
CA VAL A 185 -4.75 -10.95 -2.23
C VAL A 185 -4.81 -10.69 -0.72
N GLY A 186 -5.66 -11.42 0.00
CA GLY A 186 -5.77 -11.33 1.46
C GLY A 186 -4.45 -11.61 2.17
N LEU A 187 -3.75 -12.67 1.75
CA LEU A 187 -2.43 -13.02 2.30
C LEU A 187 -1.41 -11.90 2.04
N ARG A 188 -1.28 -11.40 0.81
CA ARG A 188 -0.35 -10.32 0.46
C ARG A 188 -0.63 -9.05 1.28
N LEU A 189 -1.89 -8.68 1.45
CA LEU A 189 -2.30 -7.54 2.29
C LEU A 189 -1.99 -7.75 3.78
N ALA A 190 -2.11 -8.98 4.27
CA ALA A 190 -1.73 -9.34 5.64
C ALA A 190 -0.20 -9.25 5.81
N LEU A 191 0.58 -9.78 4.87
CA LEU A 191 2.05 -9.74 4.88
C LEU A 191 2.58 -8.30 4.96
N ILE A 192 2.01 -7.36 4.22
CA ILE A 192 2.42 -5.94 4.28
C ILE A 192 1.83 -5.16 5.48
N GLY A 193 1.02 -5.80 6.34
CA GLY A 193 0.44 -5.20 7.54
C GLY A 193 -0.77 -4.29 7.29
N SER A 194 -1.51 -4.48 6.19
CA SER A 194 -2.74 -3.70 5.89
C SER A 194 -3.99 -4.27 6.56
N ILE A 195 -3.94 -5.50 7.04
CA ILE A 195 -4.98 -6.16 7.84
C ILE A 195 -4.50 -6.22 9.30
N LYS A 196 -5.42 -6.15 10.27
CA LYS A 196 -5.08 -6.24 11.70
C LYS A 196 -4.55 -7.62 12.05
N GLU A 197 -3.41 -7.66 12.75
CA GLU A 197 -2.72 -8.89 13.14
C GLU A 197 -3.50 -9.73 14.16
N GLU A 198 -4.33 -9.10 14.99
CA GLU A 198 -5.11 -9.75 16.05
C GLU A 198 -6.06 -10.87 15.53
N ILE A 199 -6.38 -10.82 14.23
CA ILE A 199 -7.27 -11.79 13.57
C ILE A 199 -6.51 -12.77 12.67
N LEU A 200 -5.18 -12.75 12.69
CA LEU A 200 -4.34 -13.52 11.79
C LEU A 200 -3.48 -14.53 12.54
N ASN A 201 -3.32 -15.71 11.97
CA ASN A 201 -2.39 -16.72 12.47
C ASN A 201 -0.98 -16.43 11.92
N ALA A 202 -0.07 -15.94 12.78
CA ALA A 202 1.28 -15.56 12.37
C ALA A 202 2.08 -16.77 11.86
N THR A 203 1.90 -17.95 12.46
CA THR A 203 2.55 -19.18 12.04
C THR A 203 2.13 -19.60 10.63
N GLU A 204 0.82 -19.62 10.34
CA GLU A 204 0.32 -19.96 8.99
C GLU A 204 0.79 -18.95 7.94
N MET A 205 0.78 -17.65 8.25
CA MET A 205 1.29 -16.62 7.35
C MET A 205 2.79 -16.77 7.08
N ALA A 206 3.58 -17.06 8.12
CA ALA A 206 5.01 -17.29 7.99
C ALA A 206 5.33 -18.50 7.11
N ILE A 207 4.61 -19.62 7.29
CA ILE A 207 4.75 -20.83 6.46
C ILE A 207 4.45 -20.52 4.99
N ALA A 208 3.35 -19.82 4.72
CA ALA A 208 3.00 -19.41 3.35
C ALA A 208 4.02 -18.43 2.76
N PHE A 209 4.59 -17.55 3.58
CA PHE A 209 5.63 -16.62 3.14
C PHE A 209 6.97 -17.31 2.88
N ILE A 210 7.36 -18.28 3.69
CA ILE A 210 8.53 -19.14 3.46
C ILE A 210 8.40 -19.88 2.12
N ASP A 211 7.23 -20.46 1.84
CA ASP A 211 6.96 -21.13 0.55
C ASP A 211 7.15 -20.18 -0.64
N PHE A 212 6.65 -18.96 -0.53
CA PHE A 212 6.83 -17.92 -1.54
C PHE A 212 8.32 -17.55 -1.72
N LEU A 213 9.04 -17.33 -0.61
CA LEU A 213 10.47 -16.94 -0.65
C LEU A 213 11.33 -18.02 -1.30
N LYS A 214 11.13 -19.28 -0.94
CA LYS A 214 11.84 -20.43 -1.55
C LYS A 214 11.67 -20.51 -3.06
N LYS A 215 10.49 -20.15 -3.57
CA LYS A 215 10.18 -20.18 -5.01
C LYS A 215 10.70 -18.98 -5.76
N THR A 216 10.62 -17.79 -5.16
CA THR A 216 10.83 -16.51 -5.87
C THR A 216 12.16 -15.85 -5.52
N TYR A 217 12.63 -15.99 -4.28
CA TYR A 217 13.82 -15.31 -3.75
C TYR A 217 14.74 -16.31 -3.03
N LYS A 218 15.22 -17.30 -3.78
CA LYS A 218 16.07 -18.37 -3.26
C LYS A 218 17.32 -17.81 -2.59
N GLY A 219 17.67 -18.35 -1.42
CA GLY A 219 18.84 -17.99 -0.63
C GLY A 219 18.61 -16.86 0.36
N VAL A 220 17.45 -16.17 0.32
CA VAL A 220 17.21 -15.03 1.22
C VAL A 220 17.05 -15.44 2.68
N LEU A 221 16.45 -16.61 2.93
CA LEU A 221 16.33 -17.15 4.29
C LEU A 221 17.66 -17.72 4.80
N GLU A 222 18.42 -18.37 3.93
CA GLU A 222 19.77 -18.84 4.23
C GLU A 222 20.70 -17.68 4.60
N GLU A 223 20.72 -16.61 3.78
CA GLU A 223 21.52 -15.40 4.06
C GLU A 223 21.13 -14.74 5.38
N ARG A 224 19.83 -14.65 5.67
CA ARG A 224 19.33 -13.92 6.86
C ARG A 224 19.41 -14.71 8.15
N TYR A 225 19.15 -16.02 8.11
CA TYR A 225 18.95 -16.85 9.29
C TYR A 225 19.92 -18.04 9.38
N ALA A 226 20.75 -18.27 8.36
CA ALA A 226 21.61 -19.45 8.23
C ALA A 226 20.84 -20.78 8.34
N VAL A 227 19.67 -20.86 7.72
CA VAL A 227 18.80 -22.04 7.65
C VAL A 227 18.88 -22.69 6.29
N ASP A 228 18.63 -24.00 6.22
CA ASP A 228 18.60 -24.74 4.96
C ASP A 228 17.22 -24.60 4.29
N GLU A 229 17.14 -23.89 3.17
CA GLU A 229 15.92 -23.70 2.38
C GLU A 229 15.40 -24.99 1.71
N GLY A 230 16.18 -26.07 1.71
CA GLY A 230 15.75 -27.39 1.20
C GLY A 230 14.73 -28.12 2.09
N LYS A 231 14.62 -27.72 3.34
CA LYS A 231 13.73 -28.34 4.33
C LYS A 231 12.26 -27.97 4.13
N GLU A 232 11.39 -28.67 4.87
CA GLU A 232 9.97 -28.32 4.93
C GLU A 232 9.76 -26.95 5.59
N ASN A 233 8.74 -26.23 5.16
CA ASN A 233 8.53 -24.84 5.58
C ASN A 233 8.36 -24.68 7.10
N LEU A 234 7.74 -25.66 7.77
CA LEU A 234 7.62 -25.66 9.24
C LEU A 234 8.98 -25.88 9.91
N GLU A 235 9.80 -26.79 9.41
CA GLU A 235 11.16 -27.05 9.92
C GLU A 235 12.05 -25.80 9.79
N ILE A 236 11.93 -25.08 8.66
CA ILE A 236 12.62 -23.80 8.47
C ILE A 236 12.18 -22.78 9.53
N LEU A 237 10.88 -22.68 9.81
CA LEU A 237 10.37 -21.78 10.83
C LEU A 237 10.83 -22.16 12.24
N GLU A 238 10.93 -23.46 12.55
CA GLU A 238 11.51 -23.98 13.80
C GLU A 238 13.00 -23.65 13.92
N GLU A 239 13.75 -23.74 12.82
CA GLU A 239 15.17 -23.34 12.80
C GLU A 239 15.32 -21.83 13.02
N ILE A 240 14.48 -21.02 12.39
CA ILE A 240 14.43 -19.55 12.66
C ILE A 240 14.16 -19.31 14.14
N ALA A 241 13.20 -20.04 14.76
CA ALA A 241 12.91 -19.93 16.18
C ALA A 241 14.14 -20.23 17.04
N ARG A 242 14.89 -21.28 16.69
CA ARG A 242 16.12 -21.70 17.40
C ARG A 242 17.21 -20.63 17.26
N VAL A 243 17.53 -20.22 16.04
CA VAL A 243 18.60 -19.23 15.76
C VAL A 243 18.32 -17.88 16.40
N ARG A 244 17.03 -17.49 16.47
CA ARG A 244 16.60 -16.20 17.04
C ARG A 244 16.25 -16.26 18.51
N GLY A 245 16.37 -17.41 19.16
CA GLY A 245 16.06 -17.57 20.59
C GLY A 245 14.58 -17.30 20.90
N CYS A 246 13.68 -17.71 20.01
CA CYS A 246 12.24 -17.60 20.24
C CYS A 246 11.78 -18.74 21.15
N LEU A 247 11.82 -18.52 22.48
CA LEU A 247 11.52 -19.52 23.48
C LEU A 247 10.33 -19.08 24.34
N MET A 248 9.51 -20.06 24.72
CA MET A 248 8.48 -19.98 25.77
C MET A 248 9.05 -20.42 27.12
N LYS A 249 8.25 -20.28 28.19
CA LYS A 249 8.55 -20.86 29.50
C LYS A 249 8.75 -22.36 29.36
N GLY A 250 9.83 -22.91 29.97
CA GLY A 250 10.18 -24.33 29.85
C GLY A 250 11.06 -24.67 28.64
N ASN A 251 11.66 -23.68 28.01
CA ASN A 251 12.61 -23.85 26.89
C ASN A 251 12.00 -24.46 25.61
N GLN A 252 10.67 -24.39 25.45
CA GLN A 252 10.00 -24.83 24.25
C GLN A 252 10.09 -23.74 23.16
N MET A 253 10.13 -24.16 21.88
CA MET A 253 10.16 -23.24 20.75
C MET A 253 8.85 -22.45 20.64
N ASP A 254 8.94 -21.14 20.52
CA ASP A 254 7.82 -20.23 20.26
C ASP A 254 7.72 -19.96 18.74
N ILE A 255 7.01 -20.84 18.04
CA ILE A 255 6.86 -20.78 16.59
C ILE A 255 6.06 -19.55 16.16
N ASP A 256 5.08 -19.14 16.95
CA ASP A 256 4.28 -17.94 16.65
C ASP A 256 5.14 -16.67 16.75
N LYS A 257 6.01 -16.57 17.75
CA LYS A 257 6.99 -15.49 17.88
C LYS A 257 7.99 -15.48 16.72
N ALA A 258 8.46 -16.65 16.26
CA ALA A 258 9.32 -16.76 15.09
C ALA A 258 8.61 -16.30 13.81
N GLY A 259 7.34 -16.67 13.64
CA GLY A 259 6.51 -16.18 12.54
C GLY A 259 6.37 -14.67 12.51
N ARG A 260 6.05 -14.06 13.66
CA ARG A 260 5.99 -12.58 13.78
C ARG A 260 7.34 -11.92 13.48
N LEU A 261 8.43 -12.50 13.94
CA LEU A 261 9.78 -12.00 13.67
C LEU A 261 10.11 -12.03 12.17
N LEU A 262 9.79 -13.11 11.47
CA LEU A 262 9.99 -13.22 10.03
C LEU A 262 9.18 -12.15 9.27
N LEU A 263 7.92 -11.95 9.63
CA LEU A 263 7.06 -10.93 9.02
C LEU A 263 7.57 -9.51 9.31
N GLU A 264 8.06 -9.25 10.51
CA GLU A 264 8.67 -7.96 10.87
C GLU A 264 9.99 -7.73 10.10
N ASP A 265 10.82 -8.77 9.92
CA ASP A 265 12.05 -8.67 9.13
C ASP A 265 11.76 -8.33 7.65
N PHE A 266 10.67 -8.86 7.08
CA PHE A 266 10.18 -8.44 5.76
C PHE A 266 9.74 -6.98 5.75
N ARG A 267 8.90 -6.57 6.70
CA ARG A 267 8.36 -5.20 6.78
C ARG A 267 9.40 -4.14 7.10
N SER A 268 10.53 -4.53 7.70
CA SER A 268 11.64 -3.64 8.06
C SER A 268 12.83 -3.71 7.11
N LEU A 269 12.69 -4.35 5.93
CA LEU A 269 13.74 -4.52 4.91
C LEU A 269 14.93 -5.38 5.33
N ARG A 270 14.86 -6.13 6.41
CA ARG A 270 15.94 -7.02 6.85
C ARG A 270 16.12 -8.26 5.98
N LEU A 271 15.12 -8.57 5.14
CA LEU A 271 15.16 -9.57 4.08
C LEU A 271 15.50 -8.98 2.70
N GLY A 272 15.87 -7.69 2.64
CA GLY A 272 16.08 -6.99 1.38
C GLY A 272 14.80 -6.43 0.76
N LYS A 273 14.90 -6.01 -0.50
CA LYS A 273 13.78 -5.41 -1.26
C LYS A 273 13.04 -6.51 -2.01
N LEU A 274 11.83 -6.80 -1.58
CA LEU A 274 11.04 -7.90 -2.11
C LEU A 274 9.69 -7.38 -2.64
N SER A 275 9.25 -7.91 -3.78
CA SER A 275 7.92 -7.72 -4.34
C SER A 275 7.16 -9.05 -4.29
N LEU A 276 5.91 -9.03 -3.82
CA LEU A 276 5.10 -10.23 -3.65
C LEU A 276 4.22 -10.55 -4.85
N GLU A 277 4.23 -9.68 -5.85
CA GLU A 277 3.53 -9.88 -7.12
C GLU A 277 4.27 -9.19 -8.26
N VAL A 278 4.10 -9.73 -9.45
CA VAL A 278 4.60 -9.17 -10.70
C VAL A 278 3.41 -8.91 -11.62
N PRO A 279 3.49 -7.92 -12.53
CA PRO A 279 2.44 -7.77 -13.53
C PRO A 279 2.46 -8.98 -14.47
N ASP A 280 1.27 -9.48 -14.84
CA ASP A 280 1.16 -10.51 -15.88
C ASP A 280 1.79 -9.98 -17.16
N GLU A 281 2.64 -10.79 -17.81
CA GLU A 281 3.14 -10.48 -19.14
C GLU A 281 1.93 -10.51 -20.11
N GLN A 282 1.65 -9.36 -20.75
CA GLN A 282 0.62 -9.23 -21.78
C GLN A 282 1.20 -9.57 -23.13
#